data_32170f05aa25a06b55794c2c7d07864d
#
_entry.id   32170f05aa25a06b55794c2c7d07864d
#
_cell.length_a   1.000
_cell.length_b   1.000
_cell.length_c   1.000
_cell.angle_alpha   90.00
_cell.angle_beta   90.00
_cell.angle_gamma   90.00
#
_symmetry.space_group_name_H-M   'P 1'
#
loop_
_entity.id
_entity.type
_entity.pdbx_description
1 polymer ?
#
loop_
_entity_poly.entity_id
_entity_poly.type
_entity_poly.pdbx_seq_one_letter_code
_entity_poly.pdbx_strand_id
1 'polypeptide(L)'
;MRPRASLTGPLVLIMVGVVFLIHAISPEFKVTDLFLRYWPYLLILWGVIAFIEVNIRFARGGPVPANGISGAGWLVVVVICLMGMAAYEVHRVNPWWRQMGWERGIEAFGSEHEYTIDPQKKGVGATPRIVLESLRGDVKITGTDAPEISLGGHKLVRAFEERLADVANRDTPIDIAVEGNTVIVRSHQDRADSRSRVTANLELSVPKGASVEATGTGGDFDISGLAGDVDVSSSNAGVRLQDIGGNVKIDTRRSDLIRCLNVKGGVDLRGHGSDVELTQIAGQVTVNGDYTGSVSLRDLAKPVRLASMRTKLAVEQVAGEIRIERGSLNARNVIGPVKLTTHSTDITLNGFTEGLDLTVDRGDVELRPQSVPLGRIAVHARSGNIDMALPAGAKFAMNAATGNGDIDNQFGGGLSEQSEGRGAKLEGSVGDGPDVSLITQHGNITVRKSSGEPNSPKGSGGEPVSAKPRDNIARLAWAAR
;
A
#
# COMPACT_ATOMS: atom_id res chain seq x y z
N MET A 1 24.17 -24.84 60.01
CA MET A 1 24.23 -23.36 60.09
C MET A 1 23.06 -22.80 59.37
N ARG A 2 22.06 -22.19 60.00
CA ARG A 2 20.90 -21.56 59.36
C ARG A 2 21.35 -20.26 58.74
N PRO A 3 21.06 -20.00 57.47
CA PRO A 3 21.35 -18.70 56.85
C PRO A 3 20.48 -17.64 57.54
N ARG A 4 21.13 -16.68 58.21
CA ARG A 4 20.41 -15.53 58.81
C ARG A 4 19.93 -14.64 57.66
N ALA A 5 18.61 -14.44 57.62
CA ALA A 5 17.93 -13.60 56.63
C ALA A 5 18.51 -12.18 56.65
N SER A 6 18.85 -11.67 55.50
CA SER A 6 19.23 -10.28 55.27
C SER A 6 18.02 -9.38 55.57
N LEU A 7 18.19 -8.34 56.39
CA LEU A 7 17.15 -7.35 56.69
C LEU A 7 16.83 -6.43 55.46
N THR A 8 17.67 -6.43 54.46
CA THR A 8 17.52 -5.59 53.26
C THR A 8 16.31 -5.95 52.42
N GLY A 9 15.97 -7.24 52.28
CA GLY A 9 14.81 -7.70 51.50
C GLY A 9 13.45 -7.18 52.03
N PRO A 10 13.16 -7.44 53.33
CA PRO A 10 11.93 -6.93 53.96
C PRO A 10 11.81 -5.41 53.91
N LEU A 11 12.93 -4.68 54.07
CA LEU A 11 12.93 -3.22 54.10
C LEU A 11 12.64 -2.61 52.73
N VAL A 12 13.16 -3.20 51.65
CA VAL A 12 12.83 -2.82 50.25
C VAL A 12 11.35 -3.08 49.94
N LEU A 13 10.81 -4.21 50.43
CA LEU A 13 9.41 -4.58 50.21
C LEU A 13 8.45 -3.63 50.93
N ILE A 14 8.79 -3.20 52.15
CA ILE A 14 8.04 -2.17 52.89
C ILE A 14 8.09 -0.83 52.14
N MET A 15 9.27 -0.42 51.66
CA MET A 15 9.43 0.86 50.93
C MET A 15 8.60 0.88 49.64
N VAL A 16 8.60 -0.22 48.87
CA VAL A 16 7.76 -0.38 47.69
C VAL A 16 6.28 -0.31 48.06
N GLY A 17 5.87 -1.00 49.11
CA GLY A 17 4.48 -0.95 49.61
C GLY A 17 4.03 0.45 50.01
N VAL A 18 4.89 1.22 50.69
CA VAL A 18 4.61 2.61 51.10
C VAL A 18 4.44 3.51 49.87
N VAL A 19 5.29 3.34 48.86
CA VAL A 19 5.19 4.13 47.59
C VAL A 19 3.87 3.83 46.89
N PHE A 20 3.46 2.55 46.80
CA PHE A 20 2.15 2.19 46.21
C PHE A 20 0.98 2.70 47.07
N LEU A 21 1.11 2.69 48.39
CA LEU A 21 0.07 3.23 49.30
C LEU A 21 -0.10 4.73 49.11
N ILE A 22 1.00 5.50 48.99
CA ILE A 22 0.95 6.94 48.72
C ILE A 22 0.28 7.22 47.39
N HIS A 23 0.59 6.43 46.36
CA HIS A 23 -0.05 6.57 45.02
C HIS A 23 -1.56 6.25 45.09
N ALA A 24 -1.98 5.25 45.86
CA ALA A 24 -3.39 4.89 46.04
C ALA A 24 -4.21 5.97 46.77
N ILE A 25 -3.58 6.66 47.75
CA ILE A 25 -4.25 7.69 48.57
C ILE A 25 -4.25 9.06 47.83
N SER A 26 -3.23 9.34 47.06
CA SER A 26 -3.06 10.65 46.33
C SER A 26 -2.72 10.41 44.88
N PRO A 27 -3.72 10.23 43.99
CA PRO A 27 -3.51 9.98 42.57
C PRO A 27 -2.76 11.13 41.82
N GLU A 28 -2.78 12.35 42.39
CA GLU A 28 -2.03 13.50 41.85
C GLU A 28 -0.51 13.36 42.05
N PHE A 29 -0.07 12.44 42.90
CA PHE A 29 1.36 12.24 43.15
C PHE A 29 1.98 11.37 42.07
N LYS A 30 2.67 12.02 41.13
CA LYS A 30 3.35 11.34 39.99
C LYS A 30 4.60 10.60 40.47
N VAL A 31 4.41 9.40 41.03
CA VAL A 31 5.48 8.51 41.51
C VAL A 31 6.57 8.27 40.47
N THR A 32 6.18 8.24 39.20
CA THR A 32 7.10 8.12 38.05
C THR A 32 8.06 9.29 37.94
N ASP A 33 7.61 10.51 38.12
CA ASP A 33 8.47 11.72 38.02
C ASP A 33 9.42 11.79 39.24
N LEU A 34 8.98 11.34 40.41
CA LEU A 34 9.82 11.24 41.59
C LEU A 34 10.92 10.20 41.40
N PHE A 35 10.57 9.00 40.91
CA PHE A 35 11.52 7.95 40.58
C PHE A 35 12.53 8.39 39.53
N LEU A 36 12.09 9.02 38.45
CA LEU A 36 12.94 9.51 37.38
C LEU A 36 13.97 10.54 37.84
N ARG A 37 13.61 11.37 38.82
CA ARG A 37 14.48 12.43 39.33
C ARG A 37 15.42 11.94 40.44
N TYR A 38 14.99 10.98 41.26
CA TYR A 38 15.67 10.59 42.51
C TYR A 38 16.21 9.17 42.52
N TRP A 39 16.12 8.38 41.44
CA TRP A 39 16.66 7.04 41.37
C TRP A 39 18.17 6.90 41.74
N PRO A 40 19.07 7.85 41.41
CA PRO A 40 20.45 7.75 41.80
C PRO A 40 20.63 7.81 43.36
N TYR A 41 19.75 8.56 44.03
CA TYR A 41 19.79 8.65 45.50
C TYR A 41 19.36 7.35 46.15
N LEU A 42 18.51 6.55 45.51
CA LEU A 42 18.17 5.21 45.98
C LEU A 42 19.38 4.27 46.00
N LEU A 43 20.24 4.35 44.99
CA LEU A 43 21.48 3.59 44.94
C LEU A 43 22.48 4.04 45.99
N ILE A 44 22.59 5.36 46.20
CA ILE A 44 23.45 5.91 47.26
C ILE A 44 22.95 5.47 48.64
N LEU A 45 21.65 5.58 48.92
CA LEU A 45 21.04 5.15 50.16
C LEU A 45 21.28 3.67 50.42
N TRP A 46 21.11 2.84 49.38
CA TRP A 46 21.39 1.40 49.53
C TRP A 46 22.87 1.12 49.78
N GLY A 47 23.78 1.80 49.09
CA GLY A 47 25.22 1.69 49.34
C GLY A 47 25.58 2.05 50.76
N VAL A 48 25.00 3.14 51.29
CA VAL A 48 25.20 3.56 52.71
C VAL A 48 24.66 2.49 53.69
N ILE A 49 23.47 1.95 53.47
CA ILE A 49 22.90 0.88 54.32
C ILE A 49 23.78 -0.35 54.29
N ALA A 50 24.23 -0.80 53.12
CA ALA A 50 25.13 -1.95 52.97
C ALA A 50 26.47 -1.70 53.68
N PHE A 51 27.03 -0.49 53.58
CA PHE A 51 28.26 -0.10 54.25
C PHE A 51 28.12 -0.11 55.78
N ILE A 52 27.03 0.42 56.31
CA ILE A 52 26.71 0.40 57.73
C ILE A 52 26.56 -1.06 58.23
N GLU A 53 25.88 -1.92 57.49
CA GLU A 53 25.72 -3.35 57.84
C GLU A 53 27.07 -4.08 57.90
N VAL A 54 27.97 -3.81 56.95
CA VAL A 54 29.34 -4.37 56.94
C VAL A 54 30.13 -3.87 58.15
N ASN A 55 30.07 -2.57 58.49
CA ASN A 55 30.78 -1.99 59.63
C ASN A 55 30.27 -2.53 60.96
N ILE A 56 28.95 -2.68 61.15
CA ILE A 56 28.35 -3.28 62.37
C ILE A 56 28.76 -4.74 62.50
N ARG A 57 28.87 -5.49 61.42
CA ARG A 57 29.35 -6.88 61.44
C ARG A 57 30.81 -6.96 61.81
N PHE A 58 31.65 -6.06 61.26
CA PHE A 58 33.06 -5.96 61.59
C PHE A 58 33.27 -5.62 63.08
N ALA A 59 32.54 -4.64 63.60
CA ALA A 59 32.62 -4.24 65.01
C ALA A 59 32.18 -5.32 65.98
N ARG A 60 31.35 -6.34 65.55
CA ARG A 60 30.89 -7.49 66.34
C ARG A 60 31.77 -8.72 66.14
N GLY A 61 32.97 -8.62 65.51
CA GLY A 61 33.89 -9.71 65.31
C GLY A 61 33.45 -10.85 64.43
N GLY A 62 32.45 -10.59 63.53
CA GLY A 62 31.98 -11.57 62.55
C GLY A 62 32.89 -11.63 61.32
N PRO A 63 32.96 -12.76 60.61
CA PRO A 63 33.73 -12.85 59.38
C PRO A 63 33.16 -11.89 58.34
N VAL A 64 34.08 -11.09 57.72
CA VAL A 64 33.71 -10.20 56.62
C VAL A 64 33.32 -11.06 55.40
N PRO A 65 32.16 -10.88 54.79
CA PRO A 65 31.77 -11.64 53.61
C PRO A 65 32.76 -11.37 52.47
N ALA A 66 33.27 -12.44 51.85
CA ALA A 66 34.23 -12.35 50.74
C ALA A 66 33.70 -11.61 49.52
N ASN A 67 32.38 -11.56 49.38
CA ASN A 67 31.67 -10.78 48.34
C ASN A 67 30.77 -9.77 49.05
N GLY A 68 31.09 -8.46 48.92
CA GLY A 68 30.39 -7.37 49.62
C GLY A 68 28.90 -7.23 49.32
N ILE A 69 28.43 -7.75 48.21
CA ILE A 69 27.04 -7.71 47.77
C ILE A 69 26.63 -9.11 47.29
N SER A 70 25.49 -9.62 47.74
CA SER A 70 24.96 -10.91 47.28
C SER A 70 24.58 -10.86 45.81
N GLY A 71 24.60 -12.00 45.13
CA GLY A 71 24.20 -12.06 43.70
C GLY A 71 22.80 -11.48 43.44
N ALA A 72 21.88 -11.67 44.36
CA ALA A 72 20.55 -11.05 44.30
C ALA A 72 20.61 -9.50 44.44
N GLY A 73 21.51 -8.99 45.28
CA GLY A 73 21.76 -7.55 45.41
C GLY A 73 22.32 -6.93 44.13
N TRP A 74 23.24 -7.61 43.48
CA TRP A 74 23.76 -7.16 42.17
C TRP A 74 22.68 -7.12 41.10
N LEU A 75 21.77 -8.11 41.04
CA LEU A 75 20.66 -8.14 40.12
C LEU A 75 19.74 -6.93 40.29
N VAL A 76 19.42 -6.56 41.56
CA VAL A 76 18.59 -5.38 41.86
C VAL A 76 19.29 -4.09 41.43
N VAL A 77 20.61 -3.94 41.67
CA VAL A 77 21.38 -2.78 41.19
C VAL A 77 21.32 -2.67 39.66
N VAL A 78 21.55 -3.78 38.96
CA VAL A 78 21.49 -3.81 37.49
C VAL A 78 20.10 -3.42 36.97
N VAL A 79 19.05 -3.94 37.59
CA VAL A 79 17.65 -3.61 37.22
C VAL A 79 17.36 -2.13 37.47
N ILE A 80 17.76 -1.55 38.61
CA ILE A 80 17.56 -0.13 38.89
C ILE A 80 18.38 0.73 37.90
N CYS A 81 19.64 0.36 37.59
CA CYS A 81 20.43 1.07 36.61
C CYS A 81 19.86 1.01 35.19
N LEU A 82 19.37 -0.17 34.77
CA LEU A 82 18.73 -0.33 33.46
C LEU A 82 17.41 0.48 33.36
N MET A 83 16.60 0.42 34.41
CA MET A 83 15.36 1.22 34.48
C MET A 83 15.67 2.73 34.49
N GLY A 84 16.67 3.13 35.30
CA GLY A 84 17.09 4.53 35.40
C GLY A 84 17.70 5.06 34.10
N MET A 85 18.54 4.28 33.40
CA MET A 85 19.07 4.62 32.09
C MET A 85 17.97 4.67 31.03
N ALA A 86 17.10 3.68 30.97
CA ALA A 86 15.98 3.69 30.05
C ALA A 86 15.08 4.91 30.28
N ALA A 87 14.82 5.25 31.53
CA ALA A 87 14.06 6.42 31.91
C ALA A 87 14.76 7.74 31.57
N TYR A 88 16.09 7.81 31.72
CA TYR A 88 16.90 8.97 31.35
C TYR A 88 16.97 9.19 29.85
N GLU A 89 17.15 8.11 29.06
CA GLU A 89 17.14 8.17 27.60
C GLU A 89 15.73 8.58 27.09
N VAL A 90 14.66 8.05 27.65
CA VAL A 90 13.28 8.44 27.33
C VAL A 90 13.02 9.92 27.62
N HIS A 91 13.69 10.54 28.62
CA HIS A 91 13.54 11.96 28.93
C HIS A 91 14.42 12.87 28.07
N ARG A 92 15.59 12.39 27.65
CA ARG A 92 16.56 13.18 26.88
C ARG A 92 16.34 13.09 25.37
N VAL A 93 15.83 11.96 24.90
CA VAL A 93 15.59 11.70 23.47
C VAL A 93 14.15 12.03 23.13
N ASN A 94 13.91 13.25 22.71
CA ASN A 94 12.78 13.73 21.89
C ASN A 94 11.35 13.45 22.35
N PRO A 95 10.48 14.48 22.40
CA PRO A 95 9.06 14.34 22.76
C PRO A 95 8.25 13.38 21.85
N TRP A 96 8.78 13.01 20.66
CA TRP A 96 8.10 12.12 19.72
C TRP A 96 7.84 10.69 20.23
N TRP A 97 8.69 10.14 21.13
CA TRP A 97 8.45 8.83 21.74
C TRP A 97 7.25 8.82 22.70
N ARG A 98 7.01 9.91 23.39
CA ARG A 98 5.82 10.06 24.23
C ARG A 98 4.54 10.07 23.38
N GLN A 99 4.54 10.81 22.29
CA GLN A 99 3.43 10.84 21.34
C GLN A 99 3.18 9.46 20.73
N MET A 100 4.23 8.79 20.23
CA MET A 100 4.12 7.46 19.62
C MET A 100 3.67 6.37 20.59
N GLY A 101 4.04 6.44 21.87
CA GLY A 101 3.62 5.50 22.90
C GLY A 101 2.13 5.63 23.26
N TRP A 102 1.64 6.85 23.39
CA TRP A 102 0.24 7.14 23.65
C TRP A 102 -0.65 6.83 22.45
N GLU A 103 -0.22 7.21 21.23
CA GLU A 103 -0.95 6.92 20.00
C GLU A 103 -1.16 5.41 19.81
N ARG A 104 -0.12 4.60 19.97
CA ARG A 104 -0.24 3.13 19.91
C ARG A 104 -1.09 2.55 21.02
N GLY A 105 -0.98 3.10 22.22
CA GLY A 105 -1.80 2.69 23.37
C GLY A 105 -3.29 2.99 23.14
N ILE A 106 -3.62 4.16 22.60
CA ILE A 106 -4.99 4.54 22.25
C ILE A 106 -5.52 3.67 21.10
N GLU A 107 -4.71 3.37 20.09
CA GLU A 107 -5.11 2.46 19.01
C GLU A 107 -5.43 1.04 19.50
N ALA A 108 -4.65 0.53 20.48
CA ALA A 108 -4.79 -0.84 20.96
C ALA A 108 -5.84 -1.01 22.05
N PHE A 109 -6.01 -0.01 22.93
CA PHE A 109 -6.78 -0.12 24.17
C PHE A 109 -7.81 0.99 24.40
N GLY A 110 -7.83 2.03 23.55
CA GLY A 110 -8.83 3.10 23.65
C GLY A 110 -10.21 2.61 23.20
N SER A 111 -11.25 3.05 23.90
CA SER A 111 -12.64 2.86 23.47
C SER A 111 -12.97 3.79 22.32
N GLU A 112 -13.77 3.32 21.40
CA GLU A 112 -14.23 4.08 20.25
C GLU A 112 -15.60 4.71 20.56
N HIS A 113 -15.72 6.02 20.35
CA HIS A 113 -16.93 6.79 20.55
C HIS A 113 -17.34 7.42 19.22
N GLU A 114 -18.56 7.22 18.81
CA GLU A 114 -19.11 7.74 17.55
C GLU A 114 -19.92 8.98 17.80
N TYR A 115 -19.68 10.02 16.98
CA TYR A 115 -20.40 11.30 17.02
C TYR A 115 -20.91 11.62 15.62
N THR A 116 -22.20 11.86 15.50
CA THR A 116 -22.80 12.29 14.24
C THR A 116 -22.35 13.73 13.92
N ILE A 117 -22.02 13.98 12.66
CA ILE A 117 -21.73 15.32 12.15
C ILE A 117 -23.06 15.97 11.78
N ASP A 118 -23.35 17.16 12.33
CA ASP A 118 -24.55 17.88 11.99
C ASP A 118 -24.59 18.20 10.49
N PRO A 119 -25.64 17.83 9.77
CA PRO A 119 -25.75 18.07 8.35
C PRO A 119 -25.67 19.57 8.02
N GLN A 120 -24.72 19.93 7.18
CA GLN A 120 -24.52 21.30 6.72
C GLN A 120 -24.85 21.41 5.24
N LYS A 121 -25.58 22.46 4.86
CA LYS A 121 -25.89 22.76 3.46
C LYS A 121 -25.47 24.18 3.13
N LYS A 122 -24.84 24.35 1.98
CA LYS A 122 -24.43 25.67 1.44
C LYS A 122 -24.77 25.73 -0.03
N GLY A 123 -25.42 26.80 -0.45
CA GLY A 123 -25.61 27.11 -1.86
C GLY A 123 -24.27 27.47 -2.51
N VAL A 124 -23.99 26.89 -3.67
CA VAL A 124 -22.75 27.10 -4.41
C VAL A 124 -23.05 27.23 -5.92
N GLY A 125 -22.09 27.71 -6.69
CA GLY A 125 -22.21 27.75 -8.14
C GLY A 125 -22.29 26.35 -8.79
N ALA A 126 -22.54 26.30 -10.08
CA ALA A 126 -22.65 25.05 -10.82
C ALA A 126 -21.30 24.29 -10.97
N THR A 127 -20.18 25.03 -10.92
CA THR A 127 -18.82 24.48 -11.09
C THR A 127 -17.88 24.92 -9.96
N PRO A 128 -18.17 24.59 -8.69
CA PRO A 128 -17.33 24.97 -7.58
C PRO A 128 -16.04 24.14 -7.54
N ARG A 129 -14.98 24.72 -6.97
CA ARG A 129 -13.79 23.98 -6.57
C ARG A 129 -13.94 23.57 -5.11
N ILE A 130 -13.96 22.28 -4.86
CA ILE A 130 -14.06 21.71 -3.52
C ILE A 130 -12.64 21.34 -3.05
N VAL A 131 -12.23 21.90 -1.90
CA VAL A 131 -10.93 21.64 -1.29
C VAL A 131 -11.16 20.97 0.06
N LEU A 132 -10.63 19.75 0.23
CA LEU A 132 -10.65 19.03 1.49
C LEU A 132 -9.23 19.03 2.07
N GLU A 133 -9.06 19.63 3.25
CA GLU A 133 -7.74 19.82 3.85
C GLU A 133 -7.47 18.80 4.97
N SER A 134 -6.32 18.11 4.86
CA SER A 134 -5.69 17.29 5.92
C SER A 134 -6.61 16.30 6.62
N LEU A 135 -7.40 15.55 5.85
CA LEU A 135 -8.35 14.61 6.40
C LEU A 135 -7.69 13.30 6.86
N ARG A 136 -8.19 12.80 7.97
CA ARG A 136 -8.03 11.42 8.43
C ARG A 136 -9.42 10.82 8.56
N GLY A 137 -9.73 9.82 7.75
CA GLY A 137 -11.02 9.17 7.67
C GLY A 137 -11.48 9.04 6.22
N ASP A 138 -12.54 8.29 6.03
CA ASP A 138 -13.08 7.99 4.72
C ASP A 138 -13.89 9.17 4.18
N VAL A 139 -13.78 9.39 2.88
CA VAL A 139 -14.47 10.47 2.20
C VAL A 139 -15.26 9.91 1.02
N LYS A 140 -16.55 10.11 1.05
CA LYS A 140 -17.44 9.81 -0.08
C LYS A 140 -17.96 11.09 -0.69
N ILE A 141 -17.71 11.29 -1.99
CA ILE A 141 -18.19 12.46 -2.74
C ILE A 141 -19.05 12.00 -3.90
N THR A 142 -20.26 12.51 -3.97
CA THR A 142 -21.19 12.18 -5.04
C THR A 142 -21.67 13.44 -5.77
N GLY A 143 -21.52 13.45 -7.09
CA GLY A 143 -22.02 14.52 -7.94
C GLY A 143 -23.56 14.50 -8.07
N THR A 144 -24.20 15.61 -7.83
CA THR A 144 -25.65 15.80 -7.91
C THR A 144 -26.03 16.93 -8.85
N ASP A 145 -27.31 16.99 -9.27
CA ASP A 145 -27.79 18.09 -10.10
C ASP A 145 -28.18 19.33 -9.28
N ALA A 146 -28.12 19.26 -7.95
CA ALA A 146 -28.44 20.36 -7.05
C ALA A 146 -27.30 21.39 -7.01
N PRO A 147 -27.59 22.72 -7.05
CA PRO A 147 -26.60 23.77 -6.96
C PRO A 147 -26.23 24.07 -5.49
N GLU A 148 -26.05 23.03 -4.71
CA GLU A 148 -25.69 23.11 -3.29
C GLU A 148 -24.66 22.03 -2.93
N ILE A 149 -23.85 22.32 -1.93
CA ILE A 149 -23.05 21.32 -1.25
C ILE A 149 -23.77 20.89 0.03
N SER A 150 -23.87 19.58 0.22
CA SER A 150 -24.35 18.99 1.47
C SER A 150 -23.24 18.14 2.06
N LEU A 151 -22.94 18.38 3.32
CA LEU A 151 -21.94 17.61 4.09
C LEU A 151 -22.65 16.96 5.26
N GLY A 152 -22.37 15.69 5.48
CA GLY A 152 -22.77 14.89 6.62
C GLY A 152 -21.72 13.84 6.93
N GLY A 153 -22.06 12.92 7.81
CA GLY A 153 -21.17 11.82 8.18
C GLY A 153 -21.06 11.62 9.68
N HIS A 154 -19.98 11.01 10.11
CA HIS A 154 -19.73 10.74 11.52
C HIS A 154 -18.23 10.86 11.86
N LYS A 155 -17.96 11.19 13.12
CA LYS A 155 -16.61 11.17 13.68
C LYS A 155 -16.46 9.99 14.62
N LEU A 156 -15.37 9.28 14.47
CA LEU A 156 -14.93 8.24 15.39
C LEU A 156 -13.80 8.83 16.25
N VAL A 157 -14.05 8.92 17.54
CA VAL A 157 -13.05 9.41 18.50
C VAL A 157 -12.62 8.26 19.39
N ARG A 158 -11.36 7.88 19.29
CA ARG A 158 -10.78 6.84 20.14
C ARG A 158 -10.04 7.48 21.31
N ALA A 159 -10.47 7.17 22.53
CA ALA A 159 -9.89 7.68 23.77
C ALA A 159 -10.04 6.66 24.91
N PHE A 160 -9.27 6.84 26.00
CA PHE A 160 -9.39 5.97 27.18
C PHE A 160 -10.60 6.30 28.04
N GLU A 161 -11.10 7.53 27.98
CA GLU A 161 -12.23 8.02 28.74
C GLU A 161 -13.21 8.76 27.83
N GLU A 162 -14.50 8.56 28.01
CA GLU A 162 -15.56 9.23 27.26
C GLU A 162 -15.45 10.77 27.32
N ARG A 163 -15.13 11.30 28.50
CA ARG A 163 -14.92 12.74 28.67
C ARG A 163 -13.83 13.30 27.77
N LEU A 164 -12.74 12.56 27.52
CA LEU A 164 -11.69 12.97 26.60
C LEU A 164 -12.17 12.91 25.16
N ALA A 165 -13.02 11.93 24.84
CA ALA A 165 -13.64 11.84 23.51
C ALA A 165 -14.57 13.01 23.24
N ASP A 166 -15.39 13.41 24.22
CA ASP A 166 -16.29 14.57 24.15
C ASP A 166 -15.53 15.89 23.92
N VAL A 167 -14.42 16.06 24.64
CA VAL A 167 -13.55 17.24 24.46
C VAL A 167 -12.97 17.25 23.05
N ALA A 168 -12.38 16.14 22.62
CA ALA A 168 -11.80 16.02 21.29
C ALA A 168 -12.84 16.24 20.17
N ASN A 169 -14.07 15.73 20.35
CA ASN A 169 -15.15 15.97 19.40
C ASN A 169 -15.50 17.47 19.28
N ARG A 170 -15.54 18.21 20.38
CA ARG A 170 -15.82 19.66 20.37
C ARG A 170 -14.68 20.49 19.79
N ASP A 171 -13.43 20.09 20.08
CA ASP A 171 -12.24 20.84 19.65
C ASP A 171 -11.92 20.64 18.16
N THR A 172 -12.52 19.63 17.54
CA THR A 172 -12.35 19.29 16.12
C THR A 172 -13.64 19.47 15.32
N PRO A 173 -14.20 20.70 15.22
CA PRO A 173 -15.37 20.94 14.39
C PRO A 173 -15.05 20.67 12.91
N ILE A 174 -16.10 20.36 12.14
CA ILE A 174 -16.00 20.28 10.69
C ILE A 174 -16.72 21.47 10.10
N ASP A 175 -15.97 22.30 9.42
CA ASP A 175 -16.45 23.58 8.91
C ASP A 175 -16.43 23.59 7.38
N ILE A 176 -17.47 24.21 6.79
CA ILE A 176 -17.54 24.54 5.37
C ILE A 176 -17.40 26.04 5.22
N ALA A 177 -16.30 26.51 4.63
CA ALA A 177 -16.09 27.89 4.22
C ALA A 177 -16.32 28.02 2.71
N VAL A 178 -17.06 29.03 2.30
CA VAL A 178 -17.29 29.35 0.88
C VAL A 178 -16.59 30.66 0.56
N GLU A 179 -15.57 30.60 -0.28
CA GLU A 179 -14.75 31.73 -0.71
C GLU A 179 -14.88 31.92 -2.24
N GLY A 180 -15.83 32.73 -2.65
CA GLY A 180 -16.13 32.90 -4.08
C GLY A 180 -16.64 31.60 -4.71
N ASN A 181 -15.87 31.01 -5.62
CA ASN A 181 -16.18 29.73 -6.25
C ASN A 181 -15.48 28.52 -5.59
N THR A 182 -14.73 28.75 -4.53
CA THR A 182 -14.03 27.70 -3.79
C THR A 182 -14.77 27.38 -2.49
N VAL A 183 -14.97 26.10 -2.25
CA VAL A 183 -15.55 25.58 -1.00
C VAL A 183 -14.46 24.79 -0.29
N ILE A 184 -14.12 25.22 0.92
CA ILE A 184 -13.07 24.60 1.72
C ILE A 184 -13.74 23.86 2.87
N VAL A 185 -13.45 22.56 2.97
CA VAL A 185 -13.89 21.70 4.07
C VAL A 185 -12.68 21.42 4.96
N ARG A 186 -12.78 21.82 6.23
CA ARG A 186 -11.74 21.64 7.25
C ARG A 186 -12.25 20.78 8.38
N SER A 187 -11.45 19.83 8.78
CA SER A 187 -11.81 18.89 9.87
C SER A 187 -11.17 19.23 11.21
N HIS A 188 -10.24 20.17 11.26
CA HIS A 188 -9.51 20.59 12.47
C HIS A 188 -9.01 19.45 13.37
N GLN A 189 -8.74 18.28 12.80
CA GLN A 189 -8.27 17.09 13.54
C GLN A 189 -6.90 17.29 14.19
N ASP A 190 -6.13 18.26 13.74
CA ASP A 190 -4.86 18.70 14.32
C ASP A 190 -4.99 19.32 15.71
N ARG A 191 -6.20 19.79 16.09
CA ARG A 191 -6.50 20.36 17.42
C ARG A 191 -6.77 19.30 18.48
N ALA A 192 -6.93 18.04 18.09
CA ALA A 192 -7.15 16.96 19.06
C ALA A 192 -5.93 16.77 19.96
N ASP A 193 -6.17 16.58 21.26
CA ASP A 193 -5.12 16.25 22.22
C ASP A 193 -4.48 14.91 21.84
N SER A 194 -3.20 14.74 22.10
CA SER A 194 -2.45 13.49 21.90
C SER A 194 -3.03 12.26 22.63
N ARG A 195 -3.95 12.47 23.58
CA ARG A 195 -4.68 11.45 24.33
C ARG A 195 -5.98 11.01 23.66
N SER A 196 -6.25 11.50 22.48
CA SER A 196 -7.42 11.14 21.68
C SER A 196 -7.02 11.08 20.19
N ARG A 197 -7.67 10.18 19.45
CA ARG A 197 -7.50 10.07 18.00
C ARG A 197 -8.84 10.29 17.34
N VAL A 198 -8.93 11.32 16.51
CA VAL A 198 -10.14 11.66 15.77
C VAL A 198 -10.02 11.21 14.33
N THR A 199 -11.01 10.48 13.84
CA THR A 199 -11.20 10.08 12.46
C THR A 199 -12.54 10.63 12.00
N ALA A 200 -12.59 11.35 10.88
CA ALA A 200 -13.81 11.95 10.36
C ALA A 200 -14.20 11.30 9.04
N ASN A 201 -15.28 10.54 9.06
CA ASN A 201 -15.84 9.93 7.85
C ASN A 201 -16.90 10.87 7.29
N LEU A 202 -16.62 11.39 6.08
CA LEU A 202 -17.40 12.47 5.48
C LEU A 202 -18.18 11.96 4.27
N GLU A 203 -19.45 12.37 4.19
CA GLU A 203 -20.29 12.19 3.03
C GLU A 203 -20.65 13.54 2.44
N LEU A 204 -20.20 13.82 1.22
CA LEU A 204 -20.46 15.06 0.51
C LEU A 204 -21.30 14.80 -0.73
N SER A 205 -22.37 15.57 -0.89
CA SER A 205 -23.08 15.71 -2.16
C SER A 205 -22.73 17.08 -2.74
N VAL A 206 -22.22 17.11 -3.97
CA VAL A 206 -21.72 18.33 -4.61
C VAL A 206 -22.31 18.47 -6.01
N PRO A 207 -22.37 19.66 -6.61
CA PRO A 207 -22.79 19.81 -8.00
C PRO A 207 -21.93 18.97 -8.95
N LYS A 208 -22.53 18.34 -9.96
CA LYS A 208 -21.80 17.52 -10.95
C LYS A 208 -20.65 18.26 -11.64
N GLY A 209 -20.76 19.56 -11.83
CA GLY A 209 -19.71 20.40 -12.42
C GLY A 209 -18.53 20.68 -11.51
N ALA A 210 -18.55 20.22 -10.27
CA ALA A 210 -17.49 20.49 -9.30
C ALA A 210 -16.17 19.81 -9.70
N SER A 211 -15.07 20.50 -9.35
CA SER A 211 -13.72 19.89 -9.28
C SER A 211 -13.36 19.64 -7.81
N VAL A 212 -12.60 18.59 -7.55
CA VAL A 212 -12.24 18.18 -6.19
C VAL A 212 -10.72 18.13 -6.04
N GLU A 213 -10.23 18.77 -4.99
CA GLU A 213 -8.86 18.64 -4.50
C GLU A 213 -8.91 18.12 -3.07
N ALA A 214 -8.43 16.92 -2.84
CA ALA A 214 -8.50 16.27 -1.54
C ALA A 214 -7.10 15.91 -1.02
N THR A 215 -6.77 16.40 0.18
CA THR A 215 -5.54 16.02 0.88
C THR A 215 -5.89 15.23 2.12
N GLY A 216 -5.18 14.10 2.34
CA GLY A 216 -5.42 13.22 3.47
C GLY A 216 -4.17 12.59 4.03
N THR A 217 -4.26 12.13 5.27
CA THR A 217 -3.20 11.37 5.94
C THR A 217 -3.53 9.89 6.07
N GLY A 218 -4.81 9.52 5.95
CA GLY A 218 -5.30 8.14 5.99
C GLY A 218 -6.81 8.08 5.85
N GLY A 219 -7.31 7.01 5.27
CA GLY A 219 -8.73 6.78 4.94
C GLY A 219 -8.95 6.70 3.43
N ASP A 220 -10.05 6.13 3.02
CA ASP A 220 -10.39 5.88 1.62
C ASP A 220 -11.12 7.07 0.99
N PHE A 221 -10.88 7.30 -0.29
CA PHE A 221 -11.62 8.27 -1.11
C PHE A 221 -12.49 7.54 -2.12
N ASP A 222 -13.80 7.76 -2.05
CA ASP A 222 -14.79 7.25 -3.00
C ASP A 222 -15.49 8.45 -3.67
N ILE A 223 -15.13 8.76 -4.92
CA ILE A 223 -15.59 9.95 -5.62
C ILE A 223 -16.26 9.55 -6.93
N SER A 224 -17.50 10.00 -7.12
CA SER A 224 -18.29 9.59 -8.28
C SER A 224 -19.16 10.70 -8.89
N GLY A 225 -19.38 10.61 -10.21
CA GLY A 225 -20.34 11.43 -10.93
C GLY A 225 -19.95 12.89 -11.09
N LEU A 226 -18.67 13.21 -11.24
CA LEU A 226 -18.15 14.58 -11.41
C LEU A 226 -17.76 14.86 -12.87
N ALA A 227 -18.10 16.04 -13.37
CA ALA A 227 -17.65 16.50 -14.66
C ALA A 227 -16.29 17.25 -14.63
N GLY A 228 -15.91 17.77 -13.45
CA GLY A 228 -14.64 18.47 -13.23
C GLY A 228 -13.46 17.56 -12.95
N ASP A 229 -12.30 18.17 -12.68
CA ASP A 229 -11.07 17.45 -12.36
C ASP A 229 -11.06 16.93 -10.93
N VAL A 230 -10.31 15.86 -10.69
CA VAL A 230 -10.11 15.26 -9.37
C VAL A 230 -8.62 15.14 -9.07
N ASP A 231 -8.14 15.79 -8.01
CA ASP A 231 -6.76 15.68 -7.48
C ASP A 231 -6.82 15.11 -6.06
N VAL A 232 -6.26 13.91 -5.87
CA VAL A 232 -6.19 13.26 -4.56
C VAL A 232 -4.75 13.08 -4.15
N SER A 233 -4.38 13.62 -3.00
CA SER A 233 -3.06 13.47 -2.40
C SER A 233 -3.17 12.90 -0.99
N SER A 234 -2.61 11.72 -0.73
CA SER A 234 -2.71 11.08 0.57
C SER A 234 -1.48 10.26 0.95
N SER A 235 -1.24 10.17 2.26
CA SER A 235 -0.15 9.32 2.76
C SER A 235 -0.53 7.84 2.79
N ASN A 236 -1.79 7.51 3.05
CA ASN A 236 -2.30 6.13 3.07
C ASN A 236 -3.79 6.13 2.75
N ALA A 237 -4.16 5.75 1.52
CA ALA A 237 -5.54 5.77 1.07
C ALA A 237 -5.81 4.74 -0.01
N GLY A 238 -6.95 4.07 0.07
CA GLY A 238 -7.62 3.50 -1.09
C GLY A 238 -8.33 4.61 -1.87
N VAL A 239 -8.26 4.57 -3.19
CA VAL A 239 -8.90 5.58 -4.05
C VAL A 239 -9.81 4.89 -5.07
N ARG A 240 -11.09 5.21 -5.03
CA ARG A 240 -12.10 4.72 -5.97
C ARG A 240 -12.74 5.89 -6.68
N LEU A 241 -12.52 6.01 -7.96
CA LEU A 241 -13.07 7.06 -8.81
C LEU A 241 -13.95 6.45 -9.89
N GLN A 242 -15.14 6.97 -10.03
CA GLN A 242 -16.09 6.48 -11.03
C GLN A 242 -16.83 7.63 -11.74
N ASP A 243 -17.00 7.53 -13.05
CA ASP A 243 -17.76 8.49 -13.86
C ASP A 243 -17.21 9.93 -13.73
N ILE A 244 -15.92 10.12 -14.00
CA ILE A 244 -15.23 11.41 -13.95
C ILE A 244 -15.09 12.00 -15.34
N GLY A 245 -15.61 13.22 -15.52
CA GLY A 245 -15.55 13.93 -16.82
C GLY A 245 -14.22 14.65 -17.08
N GLY A 246 -13.54 15.10 -16.03
CA GLY A 246 -12.26 15.79 -16.06
C GLY A 246 -11.05 14.88 -15.98
N ASN A 247 -9.88 15.50 -15.74
CA ASN A 247 -8.64 14.77 -15.50
C ASN A 247 -8.56 14.30 -14.05
N VAL A 248 -7.86 13.19 -13.85
CA VAL A 248 -7.61 12.59 -12.56
C VAL A 248 -6.12 12.63 -12.26
N LYS A 249 -5.76 13.13 -11.09
CA LYS A 249 -4.42 13.07 -10.55
C LYS A 249 -4.47 12.44 -9.17
N ILE A 250 -3.64 11.41 -8.96
CA ILE A 250 -3.55 10.68 -7.69
C ILE A 250 -2.09 10.59 -7.29
N ASP A 251 -1.78 11.07 -6.08
CA ASP A 251 -0.47 10.97 -5.46
C ASP A 251 -0.61 10.30 -4.10
N THR A 252 -0.14 9.04 -3.98
CA THR A 252 -0.26 8.27 -2.74
C THR A 252 1.07 7.66 -2.34
N ARG A 253 1.49 7.87 -1.09
CA ARG A 253 2.69 7.21 -0.56
C ARG A 253 2.47 5.72 -0.31
N ARG A 254 1.24 5.34 0.03
CA ARG A 254 0.80 3.95 0.20
C ARG A 254 -0.67 3.85 -0.16
N SER A 255 -1.02 2.84 -0.93
CA SER A 255 -2.41 2.55 -1.27
C SER A 255 -2.63 1.04 -1.34
N ASP A 256 -3.76 0.58 -0.82
CA ASP A 256 -4.16 -0.82 -0.97
C ASP A 256 -4.82 -1.05 -2.34
N LEU A 257 -5.65 -0.12 -2.77
CA LEU A 257 -6.35 -0.19 -4.05
C LEU A 257 -6.52 1.19 -4.67
N ILE A 258 -6.14 1.33 -5.94
CA ILE A 258 -6.49 2.48 -6.78
C ILE A 258 -7.35 1.98 -7.93
N ARG A 259 -8.60 2.41 -7.98
CA ARG A 259 -9.55 2.05 -9.04
C ARG A 259 -10.09 3.30 -9.71
N CYS A 260 -9.93 3.40 -11.02
CA CYS A 260 -10.56 4.44 -11.84
C CYS A 260 -11.40 3.77 -12.93
N LEU A 261 -12.69 4.08 -12.94
CA LEU A 261 -13.65 3.55 -13.90
C LEU A 261 -14.36 4.68 -14.64
N ASN A 262 -14.40 4.62 -15.97
CA ASN A 262 -15.10 5.59 -16.83
C ASN A 262 -14.62 7.03 -16.61
N VAL A 263 -13.37 7.32 -16.97
CA VAL A 263 -12.78 8.67 -16.92
C VAL A 263 -12.65 9.21 -18.34
N LYS A 264 -13.24 10.38 -18.60
CA LYS A 264 -13.17 11.03 -19.91
C LYS A 264 -11.87 11.79 -20.14
N GLY A 265 -11.28 12.31 -19.07
CA GLY A 265 -9.97 12.94 -19.06
C GLY A 265 -8.82 11.94 -18.97
N GLY A 266 -7.59 12.45 -18.76
CA GLY A 266 -6.41 11.64 -18.50
C GLY A 266 -6.32 11.20 -17.03
N VAL A 267 -5.46 10.20 -16.79
CA VAL A 267 -5.13 9.73 -15.43
C VAL A 267 -3.63 9.82 -15.22
N ASP A 268 -3.19 10.61 -14.23
CA ASP A 268 -1.81 10.69 -13.75
C ASP A 268 -1.73 10.10 -12.34
N LEU A 269 -1.13 8.92 -12.25
CA LEU A 269 -0.99 8.17 -11.01
C LEU A 269 0.47 8.14 -10.57
N ARG A 270 0.73 8.58 -9.34
CA ARG A 270 2.07 8.58 -8.73
C ARG A 270 2.05 7.94 -7.37
N GLY A 271 3.15 7.26 -7.05
CA GLY A 271 3.37 6.73 -5.70
C GLY A 271 3.58 5.23 -5.63
N HIS A 272 3.14 4.64 -4.52
CA HIS A 272 3.38 3.22 -4.23
C HIS A 272 2.10 2.58 -3.69
N GLY A 273 1.91 1.30 -3.98
CA GLY A 273 0.69 0.64 -3.52
C GLY A 273 0.67 -0.87 -3.79
N SER A 274 -0.51 -1.44 -3.64
CA SER A 274 -0.79 -2.82 -3.96
C SER A 274 -1.44 -2.92 -5.34
N ASP A 275 -2.74 -2.73 -5.44
CA ASP A 275 -3.50 -2.98 -6.66
C ASP A 275 -3.89 -1.70 -7.39
N VAL A 276 -3.82 -1.74 -8.73
CA VAL A 276 -4.26 -0.66 -9.62
C VAL A 276 -5.20 -1.22 -10.68
N GLU A 277 -6.38 -0.64 -10.80
CA GLU A 277 -7.36 -0.99 -11.81
C GLU A 277 -7.83 0.27 -12.55
N LEU A 278 -7.44 0.40 -13.82
CA LEU A 278 -7.83 1.49 -14.69
C LEU A 278 -8.64 0.94 -15.86
N THR A 279 -9.91 1.31 -15.92
CA THR A 279 -10.84 0.77 -16.92
C THR A 279 -11.61 1.90 -17.59
N GLN A 280 -11.72 1.87 -18.93
CA GLN A 280 -12.48 2.83 -19.73
C GLN A 280 -11.98 4.26 -19.54
N ILE A 281 -10.70 4.50 -19.82
CA ILE A 281 -10.11 5.84 -19.77
C ILE A 281 -9.97 6.40 -21.20
N ALA A 282 -10.62 7.52 -21.45
CA ALA A 282 -10.59 8.15 -22.77
C ALA A 282 -9.37 9.06 -22.99
N GLY A 283 -8.74 9.54 -21.94
CA GLY A 283 -7.52 10.35 -21.97
C GLY A 283 -6.24 9.54 -21.84
N GLN A 284 -5.11 10.24 -21.83
CA GLN A 284 -3.79 9.63 -21.64
C GLN A 284 -3.65 9.08 -20.21
N VAL A 285 -3.00 7.92 -20.08
CA VAL A 285 -2.71 7.29 -18.80
C VAL A 285 -1.21 7.31 -18.52
N THR A 286 -0.83 7.87 -17.38
CA THR A 286 0.54 7.84 -16.89
C THR A 286 0.54 7.22 -15.50
N VAL A 287 1.29 6.14 -15.33
CA VAL A 287 1.50 5.46 -14.05
C VAL A 287 2.98 5.52 -13.71
N ASN A 288 3.32 6.20 -12.64
CA ASN A 288 4.70 6.36 -12.19
C ASN A 288 4.82 5.93 -10.73
N GLY A 289 5.34 4.75 -10.50
CA GLY A 289 5.47 4.21 -9.15
C GLY A 289 5.55 2.69 -9.11
N ASP A 290 5.70 2.18 -7.89
CA ASP A 290 5.84 0.75 -7.66
C ASP A 290 4.61 0.16 -6.99
N TYR A 291 3.95 -0.72 -7.69
CA TYR A 291 2.77 -1.45 -7.25
C TYR A 291 3.12 -2.93 -7.10
N THR A 292 2.89 -3.48 -5.92
CA THR A 292 3.30 -4.84 -5.56
C THR A 292 2.25 -5.90 -5.84
N GLY A 293 1.01 -5.49 -6.04
CA GLY A 293 -0.12 -6.34 -6.42
C GLY A 293 -0.33 -6.42 -7.91
N SER A 294 -1.57 -6.42 -8.34
CA SER A 294 -1.98 -6.49 -9.75
C SER A 294 -2.19 -5.09 -10.33
N VAL A 295 -1.59 -4.83 -11.48
CA VAL A 295 -1.92 -3.63 -12.30
C VAL A 295 -2.73 -4.07 -13.50
N SER A 296 -4.00 -3.72 -13.53
CA SER A 296 -4.95 -4.03 -14.60
C SER A 296 -5.31 -2.76 -15.38
N LEU A 297 -5.03 -2.76 -16.67
CA LEU A 297 -5.28 -1.67 -17.61
C LEU A 297 -6.21 -2.18 -18.71
N ARG A 298 -7.43 -1.66 -18.80
CA ARG A 298 -8.45 -2.16 -19.72
C ARG A 298 -9.17 -1.05 -20.46
N ASP A 299 -9.40 -1.23 -21.74
CA ASP A 299 -10.17 -0.29 -22.58
C ASP A 299 -9.65 1.15 -22.49
N LEU A 300 -8.36 1.37 -22.79
CA LEU A 300 -7.70 2.67 -22.76
C LEU A 300 -7.53 3.20 -24.17
N ALA A 301 -8.15 4.36 -24.45
CA ALA A 301 -8.27 4.89 -25.80
C ALA A 301 -7.05 5.67 -26.29
N LYS A 302 -6.16 6.13 -25.38
CA LYS A 302 -4.99 6.95 -25.69
C LYS A 302 -3.71 6.38 -25.08
N PRO A 303 -2.53 6.96 -25.40
CA PRO A 303 -1.26 6.42 -24.96
C PRO A 303 -1.16 6.15 -23.47
N VAL A 304 -0.62 4.99 -23.16
CA VAL A 304 -0.34 4.52 -21.82
C VAL A 304 1.16 4.49 -21.58
N ARG A 305 1.59 5.09 -20.48
CA ARG A 305 2.97 5.05 -20.02
C ARG A 305 2.99 4.54 -18.57
N LEU A 306 3.71 3.46 -18.36
CA LEU A 306 3.94 2.93 -17.02
C LEU A 306 5.45 2.91 -16.76
N ALA A 307 5.88 3.46 -15.65
CA ALA A 307 7.24 3.47 -15.20
C ALA A 307 7.33 3.04 -13.74
N SER A 308 7.97 1.92 -13.50
CA SER A 308 8.30 1.40 -12.18
C SER A 308 9.78 1.01 -12.11
N MET A 309 10.28 0.61 -10.95
CA MET A 309 11.66 0.10 -10.83
C MET A 309 11.89 -1.17 -11.67
N ARG A 310 10.86 -1.96 -11.91
CA ARG A 310 10.98 -3.27 -12.57
C ARG A 310 10.51 -3.28 -14.01
N THR A 311 9.54 -2.43 -14.34
CA THR A 311 8.87 -2.47 -15.65
C THR A 311 8.67 -1.06 -16.19
N LYS A 312 9.06 -0.86 -17.44
CA LYS A 312 8.75 0.34 -18.21
C LYS A 312 7.95 -0.08 -19.45
N LEU A 313 6.73 0.40 -19.54
CA LEU A 313 5.81 0.10 -20.64
C LEU A 313 5.34 1.39 -21.29
N ALA A 314 5.38 1.43 -22.61
CA ALA A 314 4.73 2.45 -23.40
C ALA A 314 3.95 1.77 -24.54
N VAL A 315 2.70 2.12 -24.69
CA VAL A 315 1.79 1.60 -25.71
C VAL A 315 0.84 2.70 -26.18
N GLU A 316 0.44 2.67 -27.44
CA GLU A 316 -0.42 3.71 -28.02
C GLU A 316 -1.87 3.58 -27.56
N GLN A 317 -2.40 2.36 -27.56
CA GLN A 317 -3.76 2.08 -27.14
C GLN A 317 -3.91 0.67 -26.59
N VAL A 318 -4.74 0.50 -25.58
CA VAL A 318 -5.13 -0.80 -25.02
C VAL A 318 -6.62 -1.02 -25.32
N ALA A 319 -6.92 -1.62 -26.45
CA ALA A 319 -8.30 -1.97 -26.83
C ALA A 319 -8.84 -3.19 -26.07
N GLY A 320 -7.96 -3.96 -25.49
CA GLY A 320 -8.27 -5.08 -24.62
C GLY A 320 -7.79 -4.84 -23.21
N GLU A 321 -6.88 -5.70 -22.74
CA GLU A 321 -6.39 -5.68 -21.36
C GLU A 321 -4.88 -5.87 -21.28
N ILE A 322 -4.23 -5.12 -20.39
CA ILE A 322 -2.88 -5.40 -19.91
C ILE A 322 -2.97 -5.69 -18.43
N ARG A 323 -2.50 -6.84 -18.01
CA ARG A 323 -2.43 -7.27 -16.62
C ARG A 323 -1.00 -7.57 -16.22
N ILE A 324 -0.50 -6.84 -15.25
CA ILE A 324 0.84 -6.99 -14.70
C ILE A 324 0.68 -7.50 -13.27
N GLU A 325 1.28 -8.64 -13.01
CA GLU A 325 1.33 -9.28 -11.70
C GLU A 325 2.79 -9.52 -11.31
N ARG A 326 3.01 -10.04 -10.12
CA ARG A 326 4.35 -10.37 -9.67
C ARG A 326 4.93 -11.53 -10.50
N GLY A 327 5.83 -11.19 -11.41
CA GLY A 327 6.51 -12.17 -12.26
C GLY A 327 5.82 -12.48 -13.58
N SER A 328 4.68 -11.87 -13.90
CA SER A 328 4.01 -12.04 -15.20
C SER A 328 3.41 -10.76 -15.75
N LEU A 329 3.45 -10.60 -17.07
CA LEU A 329 2.77 -9.54 -17.82
C LEU A 329 1.98 -10.19 -18.96
N ASN A 330 0.68 -10.07 -18.90
CA ASN A 330 -0.23 -10.56 -19.93
C ASN A 330 -0.91 -9.38 -20.63
N ALA A 331 -0.76 -9.28 -21.93
CA ALA A 331 -1.42 -8.26 -22.74
C ALA A 331 -2.24 -8.89 -23.87
N ARG A 332 -3.43 -8.35 -24.08
CA ARG A 332 -4.35 -8.79 -25.14
C ARG A 332 -4.90 -7.57 -25.89
N ASN A 333 -4.97 -7.67 -27.20
CA ASN A 333 -5.56 -6.64 -28.09
C ASN A 333 -4.98 -5.25 -27.84
N VAL A 334 -3.67 -5.12 -28.02
CA VAL A 334 -2.92 -3.88 -27.90
C VAL A 334 -2.71 -3.29 -29.28
N ILE A 335 -3.01 -2.02 -29.47
CA ILE A 335 -2.91 -1.31 -30.74
C ILE A 335 -1.77 -0.30 -30.68
N GLY A 336 -1.02 -0.22 -31.75
CA GLY A 336 0.11 0.69 -31.90
C GLY A 336 1.45 0.11 -31.45
N PRO A 337 2.53 0.89 -31.55
CA PRO A 337 3.84 0.43 -31.14
C PRO A 337 3.91 0.17 -29.64
N VAL A 338 4.42 -0.99 -29.27
CA VAL A 338 4.64 -1.41 -27.88
C VAL A 338 6.12 -1.35 -27.57
N LYS A 339 6.49 -0.57 -26.56
CA LYS A 339 7.84 -0.59 -25.99
C LYS A 339 7.78 -1.07 -24.56
N LEU A 340 8.46 -2.17 -24.29
CA LEU A 340 8.45 -2.80 -22.96
C LEU A 340 9.86 -3.17 -22.53
N THR A 341 10.24 -2.75 -21.33
CA THR A 341 11.48 -3.16 -20.68
C THR A 341 11.15 -3.70 -19.29
N THR A 342 11.60 -4.91 -18.98
CA THR A 342 11.36 -5.54 -17.67
C THR A 342 12.54 -6.36 -17.19
N HIS A 343 12.66 -6.56 -15.86
CA HIS A 343 13.81 -7.26 -15.27
C HIS A 343 13.57 -8.74 -14.97
N SER A 344 12.42 -9.10 -14.43
CA SER A 344 12.14 -10.50 -14.05
C SER A 344 10.65 -10.77 -14.19
N THR A 345 10.20 -11.01 -15.43
CA THR A 345 8.78 -11.12 -15.73
C THR A 345 8.59 -11.98 -16.97
N ASP A 346 7.73 -12.98 -16.88
CA ASP A 346 7.26 -13.73 -18.03
C ASP A 346 6.24 -12.89 -18.80
N ILE A 347 6.36 -12.84 -20.12
CA ILE A 347 5.60 -11.97 -20.97
C ILE A 347 4.75 -12.77 -21.95
N THR A 348 3.46 -12.52 -21.95
CA THR A 348 2.53 -13.05 -22.95
C THR A 348 1.84 -11.88 -23.66
N LEU A 349 2.14 -11.66 -24.94
CA LEU A 349 1.51 -10.65 -25.78
C LEU A 349 0.65 -11.31 -26.84
N ASN A 350 -0.65 -11.24 -26.67
CA ASN A 350 -1.62 -11.80 -27.60
C ASN A 350 -2.42 -10.69 -28.28
N GLY A 351 -2.36 -10.62 -29.61
CA GLY A 351 -3.14 -9.66 -30.37
C GLY A 351 -2.57 -8.24 -30.34
N PHE A 352 -1.27 -8.07 -30.56
CA PHE A 352 -0.68 -6.77 -30.85
C PHE A 352 -0.65 -6.52 -32.37
N THR A 353 -0.76 -5.26 -32.79
CA THR A 353 -0.91 -4.92 -34.23
C THR A 353 0.32 -4.21 -34.69
N GLU A 354 0.99 -3.39 -34.37
CA GLU A 354 2.11 -2.65 -34.96
C GLU A 354 3.48 -3.14 -34.47
N GLY A 355 4.44 -2.25 -34.37
CA GLY A 355 5.80 -2.60 -33.95
C GLY A 355 5.90 -2.97 -32.46
N LEU A 356 6.85 -3.87 -32.17
CA LEU A 356 7.18 -4.31 -30.82
C LEU A 356 8.68 -4.12 -30.58
N ASP A 357 9.03 -3.44 -29.49
CA ASP A 357 10.39 -3.33 -28.96
C ASP A 357 10.37 -3.83 -27.51
N LEU A 358 10.93 -5.02 -27.30
CA LEU A 358 10.89 -5.72 -26.02
C LEU A 358 12.29 -6.03 -25.52
N THR A 359 12.59 -5.61 -24.28
CA THR A 359 13.83 -5.95 -23.58
C THR A 359 13.52 -6.61 -22.25
N VAL A 360 14.03 -7.83 -22.06
CA VAL A 360 13.80 -8.66 -20.87
C VAL A 360 15.13 -9.12 -20.29
N ASP A 361 15.37 -8.91 -19.01
CA ASP A 361 16.55 -9.46 -18.36
C ASP A 361 16.37 -10.98 -18.07
N ARG A 362 15.25 -11.35 -17.46
CA ARG A 362 14.88 -12.75 -17.17
C ARG A 362 13.37 -12.94 -17.31
N GLY A 363 12.97 -14.02 -17.95
CA GLY A 363 11.59 -14.43 -18.14
C GLY A 363 11.35 -14.97 -19.54
N ASP A 364 10.36 -15.82 -19.66
CA ASP A 364 9.94 -16.37 -20.95
C ASP A 364 9.05 -15.37 -21.68
N VAL A 365 9.12 -15.39 -23.01
CA VAL A 365 8.41 -14.44 -23.87
C VAL A 365 7.57 -15.22 -24.87
N GLU A 366 6.25 -15.07 -24.78
CA GLU A 366 5.29 -15.61 -25.73
C GLU A 366 4.63 -14.51 -26.54
N LEU A 367 4.75 -14.56 -27.88
CA LEU A 367 4.29 -13.51 -28.77
C LEU A 367 3.34 -14.07 -29.83
N ARG A 368 2.18 -13.43 -29.96
CA ARG A 368 1.17 -13.79 -30.97
C ARG A 368 0.60 -12.50 -31.59
N PRO A 369 1.16 -12.01 -32.71
CA PRO A 369 0.56 -10.88 -33.42
C PRO A 369 -0.84 -11.22 -33.93
N GLN A 370 -1.72 -10.22 -33.99
CA GLN A 370 -3.13 -10.42 -34.32
C GLN A 370 -3.40 -10.58 -35.82
N SER A 371 -2.66 -9.85 -36.64
CA SER A 371 -2.99 -9.69 -38.05
C SER A 371 -1.77 -9.49 -38.94
N VAL A 372 -1.99 -9.55 -40.23
CA VAL A 372 -1.06 -9.13 -41.29
C VAL A 372 -1.56 -7.83 -41.94
N PRO A 373 -0.67 -6.90 -42.34
CA PRO A 373 0.78 -7.01 -42.29
C PRO A 373 1.33 -6.91 -40.86
N LEU A 374 2.48 -7.54 -40.63
CA LEU A 374 3.20 -7.42 -39.37
C LEU A 374 3.85 -6.03 -39.26
N GLY A 375 4.04 -5.56 -38.03
CA GLY A 375 4.96 -4.49 -37.71
C GLY A 375 6.38 -5.02 -37.49
N ARG A 376 7.36 -4.10 -37.33
CA ARG A 376 8.71 -4.48 -36.95
C ARG A 376 8.68 -5.05 -35.52
N ILE A 377 9.31 -6.21 -35.32
CA ILE A 377 9.39 -6.88 -34.02
C ILE A 377 10.85 -7.01 -33.61
N ALA A 378 11.21 -6.46 -32.46
CA ALA A 378 12.53 -6.60 -31.88
C ALA A 378 12.40 -7.11 -30.44
N VAL A 379 12.96 -8.26 -30.15
CA VAL A 379 12.97 -8.90 -28.84
C VAL A 379 14.39 -9.19 -28.41
N HIS A 380 14.78 -8.67 -27.26
CA HIS A 380 16.07 -8.90 -26.63
C HIS A 380 15.86 -9.47 -25.24
N ALA A 381 16.17 -10.75 -25.07
CA ALA A 381 16.17 -11.40 -23.79
C ALA A 381 17.61 -11.71 -23.35
N ARG A 382 17.93 -11.56 -22.06
CA ARG A 382 19.20 -12.05 -21.53
C ARG A 382 19.06 -13.51 -21.15
N SER A 383 17.97 -13.90 -20.50
CA SER A 383 17.72 -15.29 -20.11
C SER A 383 16.22 -15.57 -20.11
N GLY A 384 15.83 -16.56 -20.90
CA GLY A 384 14.47 -17.01 -21.09
C GLY A 384 14.23 -17.52 -22.50
N ASN A 385 13.17 -18.27 -22.68
CA ASN A 385 12.77 -18.81 -23.98
C ASN A 385 11.89 -17.77 -24.71
N ILE A 386 11.95 -17.78 -26.03
CA ILE A 386 11.12 -16.95 -26.88
C ILE A 386 10.25 -17.86 -27.76
N ASP A 387 8.94 -17.83 -27.59
CA ASP A 387 7.95 -18.51 -28.44
C ASP A 387 7.21 -17.47 -29.29
N MET A 388 7.39 -17.54 -30.61
CA MET A 388 6.77 -16.66 -31.59
C MET A 388 5.82 -17.47 -32.47
N ALA A 389 4.51 -17.19 -32.34
CA ALA A 389 3.49 -17.77 -33.21
C ALA A 389 3.03 -16.78 -34.26
N LEU A 390 3.51 -16.89 -35.50
CA LEU A 390 3.20 -15.99 -36.60
C LEU A 390 2.00 -16.46 -37.41
N PRO A 391 1.14 -15.55 -37.92
CA PRO A 391 0.07 -15.90 -38.86
C PRO A 391 0.62 -16.60 -40.11
N ALA A 392 -0.08 -17.61 -40.62
CA ALA A 392 0.38 -18.41 -41.75
C ALA A 392 0.66 -17.59 -43.05
N GLY A 393 -0.04 -16.48 -43.24
CA GLY A 393 0.15 -15.57 -44.36
C GLY A 393 1.11 -14.42 -44.09
N ALA A 394 1.83 -14.41 -43.00
CA ALA A 394 2.74 -13.35 -42.62
C ALA A 394 3.95 -13.27 -43.60
N LYS A 395 4.32 -12.05 -43.96
CA LYS A 395 5.55 -11.74 -44.69
C LYS A 395 6.50 -11.04 -43.73
N PHE A 396 7.74 -11.50 -43.68
CA PHE A 396 8.76 -10.96 -42.76
C PHE A 396 10.17 -11.36 -43.14
N ALA A 397 11.16 -10.59 -42.72
CA ALA A 397 12.55 -11.01 -42.67
C ALA A 397 12.92 -11.40 -41.26
N MET A 398 13.34 -12.64 -41.05
CA MET A 398 13.68 -13.21 -39.73
C MET A 398 15.18 -13.15 -39.46
N ASN A 399 15.52 -12.67 -38.27
CA ASN A 399 16.86 -12.80 -37.69
C ASN A 399 16.69 -13.23 -36.22
N ALA A 400 16.80 -14.54 -35.98
CA ALA A 400 16.76 -15.05 -34.63
C ALA A 400 18.11 -15.64 -34.23
N ALA A 401 18.58 -15.38 -33.01
CA ALA A 401 19.85 -15.87 -32.51
C ALA A 401 19.77 -16.19 -31.02
N THR A 402 20.35 -17.34 -30.64
CA THR A 402 20.59 -17.71 -29.25
C THR A 402 22.06 -17.91 -28.98
N GLY A 403 22.58 -17.39 -27.88
CA GLY A 403 23.99 -17.61 -27.49
C GLY A 403 24.24 -18.96 -26.84
N ASN A 404 23.25 -19.47 -26.12
CA ASN A 404 23.30 -20.81 -25.49
C ASN A 404 21.89 -21.38 -25.43
N GLY A 405 21.58 -22.26 -26.38
CA GLY A 405 20.26 -22.87 -26.57
C GLY A 405 20.05 -23.27 -28.02
N ASP A 406 18.86 -23.75 -28.32
CA ASP A 406 18.46 -24.24 -29.63
C ASP A 406 17.39 -23.33 -30.26
N ILE A 407 17.29 -23.36 -31.60
CA ILE A 407 16.20 -22.71 -32.33
C ILE A 407 15.36 -23.77 -33.00
N ASP A 408 14.08 -23.82 -32.75
CA ASP A 408 13.12 -24.73 -33.37
C ASP A 408 12.26 -23.99 -34.39
N ASN A 409 12.48 -24.28 -35.68
CA ASN A 409 11.73 -23.67 -36.78
C ASN A 409 10.56 -24.57 -37.20
N GLN A 410 9.40 -24.31 -36.65
CA GLN A 410 8.14 -24.97 -37.05
C GLN A 410 7.33 -24.14 -38.04
N PHE A 411 7.82 -22.94 -38.46
CA PHE A 411 7.15 -22.14 -39.48
C PHE A 411 7.34 -22.70 -40.88
N GLY A 412 8.51 -23.26 -41.16
CA GLY A 412 8.82 -23.92 -42.44
C GLY A 412 9.60 -23.03 -43.43
N GLY A 413 9.46 -23.31 -44.70
CA GLY A 413 10.35 -22.87 -45.78
C GLY A 413 10.67 -21.37 -45.87
N GLY A 414 11.88 -21.08 -46.37
CA GLY A 414 12.43 -19.74 -46.51
C GLY A 414 13.34 -19.29 -45.37
N LEU A 415 13.39 -20.06 -44.28
CA LEU A 415 14.26 -19.81 -43.13
C LEU A 415 15.36 -20.88 -43.03
N SER A 416 16.61 -20.45 -42.89
CA SER A 416 17.80 -21.29 -42.77
C SER A 416 18.31 -21.31 -41.35
N GLU A 417 18.38 -22.46 -40.77
CA GLU A 417 18.93 -22.67 -39.44
C GLU A 417 20.42 -23.03 -39.51
N GLN A 418 21.22 -22.40 -38.67
CA GLN A 418 22.66 -22.68 -38.54
C GLN A 418 22.99 -22.87 -37.06
N SER A 419 23.60 -23.98 -36.72
CA SER A 419 24.14 -24.27 -35.39
C SER A 419 25.53 -23.67 -35.23
N GLU A 420 25.78 -22.88 -34.21
CA GLU A 420 27.03 -22.16 -33.99
C GLU A 420 27.55 -22.42 -32.56
N GLY A 421 28.34 -23.46 -32.40
CA GLY A 421 28.91 -23.84 -31.11
C GLY A 421 27.87 -24.24 -30.06
N ARG A 422 27.61 -23.39 -29.06
CA ARG A 422 26.57 -23.61 -28.04
C ARG A 422 25.26 -22.92 -28.36
N GLY A 423 25.21 -22.16 -29.42
CA GLY A 423 24.05 -21.40 -29.85
C GLY A 423 23.60 -21.77 -31.25
N ALA A 424 22.54 -21.11 -31.68
CA ALA A 424 21.97 -21.30 -33.01
C ALA A 424 21.53 -19.95 -33.59
N LYS A 425 21.43 -19.90 -34.92
CA LYS A 425 20.90 -18.78 -35.69
C LYS A 425 19.85 -19.27 -36.67
N LEU A 426 18.83 -18.46 -36.89
CA LEU A 426 17.78 -18.66 -37.88
C LEU A 426 17.63 -17.35 -38.69
N GLU A 427 17.99 -17.45 -39.97
CA GLU A 427 17.94 -16.30 -40.89
C GLU A 427 17.16 -16.65 -42.17
N GLY A 428 16.51 -15.66 -42.71
CA GLY A 428 15.79 -15.80 -43.98
C GLY A 428 14.63 -14.84 -44.15
N SER A 429 13.92 -14.98 -45.23
CA SER A 429 12.74 -14.13 -45.50
C SER A 429 11.58 -14.95 -46.06
N VAL A 430 10.39 -14.59 -45.65
CA VAL A 430 9.12 -15.10 -46.17
C VAL A 430 8.38 -13.96 -46.85
N GLY A 431 8.58 -13.81 -48.15
CA GLY A 431 8.07 -12.67 -48.89
C GLY A 431 8.78 -11.36 -48.56
N ASP A 432 8.17 -10.25 -48.98
CA ASP A 432 8.66 -8.90 -48.67
C ASP A 432 7.89 -8.33 -47.48
N GLY A 433 8.53 -8.22 -46.32
CA GLY A 433 7.91 -7.83 -45.08
C GLY A 433 8.89 -7.23 -44.06
N PRO A 434 8.41 -6.77 -42.90
CA PRO A 434 9.22 -6.11 -41.90
C PRO A 434 10.21 -7.06 -41.22
N ASP A 435 11.21 -6.45 -40.57
CA ASP A 435 12.21 -7.19 -39.78
C ASP A 435 11.60 -7.75 -38.49
N VAL A 436 11.86 -9.02 -38.25
CA VAL A 436 11.59 -9.74 -37.00
C VAL A 436 12.91 -10.21 -36.41
N SER A 437 13.34 -9.55 -35.33
CA SER A 437 14.59 -9.85 -34.64
C SER A 437 14.30 -10.45 -33.27
N LEU A 438 14.74 -11.69 -33.04
CA LEU A 438 14.58 -12.41 -31.78
C LEU A 438 15.95 -12.83 -31.25
N ILE A 439 16.39 -12.21 -30.17
CA ILE A 439 17.73 -12.46 -29.61
C ILE A 439 17.61 -12.86 -28.14
N THR A 440 18.19 -14.01 -27.79
CA THR A 440 18.38 -14.40 -26.40
C THR A 440 19.82 -14.80 -26.14
N GLN A 441 20.36 -14.52 -24.95
CA GLN A 441 21.71 -14.99 -24.61
C GLN A 441 21.68 -16.43 -24.06
N HIS A 442 20.61 -16.78 -23.30
CA HIS A 442 20.43 -18.10 -22.68
C HIS A 442 18.96 -18.47 -22.77
N GLY A 443 18.63 -19.48 -23.56
CA GLY A 443 17.29 -20.00 -23.76
C GLY A 443 17.04 -20.41 -25.21
N ASN A 444 15.91 -21.04 -25.43
CA ASN A 444 15.53 -21.56 -26.76
C ASN A 444 14.60 -20.56 -27.46
N ILE A 445 14.62 -20.56 -28.78
CA ILE A 445 13.70 -19.77 -29.59
C ILE A 445 12.86 -20.77 -30.44
N THR A 446 11.55 -20.64 -30.31
CA THR A 446 10.61 -21.41 -31.13
C THR A 446 9.83 -20.44 -32.04
N VAL A 447 9.85 -20.71 -33.35
CA VAL A 447 9.10 -19.96 -34.33
C VAL A 447 8.11 -20.90 -35.03
N ARG A 448 6.82 -20.67 -34.85
CA ARG A 448 5.75 -21.53 -35.37
C ARG A 448 4.64 -20.78 -36.09
N LYS A 449 3.81 -21.50 -36.82
CA LYS A 449 2.59 -20.93 -37.39
C LYS A 449 1.51 -20.84 -36.30
N SER A 450 0.84 -19.71 -36.25
CA SER A 450 -0.34 -19.56 -35.42
C SER A 450 -1.46 -20.45 -35.97
N SER A 451 -1.94 -21.41 -35.17
CA SER A 451 -3.22 -22.06 -35.43
C SER A 451 -4.32 -21.05 -35.13
N GLY A 452 -5.15 -20.72 -36.11
CA GLY A 452 -6.11 -19.62 -36.08
C GLY A 452 -7.28 -19.72 -35.06
N GLU A 453 -7.07 -20.33 -33.91
CA GLU A 453 -8.01 -20.27 -32.78
C GLU A 453 -7.45 -19.41 -31.65
N PRO A 454 -8.23 -18.43 -31.13
CA PRO A 454 -7.88 -17.75 -29.90
C PRO A 454 -7.98 -18.76 -28.74
N ASN A 455 -6.85 -19.31 -28.31
CA ASN A 455 -6.78 -20.19 -27.14
C ASN A 455 -7.31 -19.46 -25.90
N SER A 456 -8.43 -19.95 -25.37
CA SER A 456 -8.81 -19.72 -23.97
C SER A 456 -7.67 -20.17 -23.04
N PRO A 457 -7.40 -19.47 -21.94
CA PRO A 457 -6.34 -19.84 -21.03
C PRO A 457 -6.57 -21.27 -20.52
N LYS A 458 -5.58 -22.14 -20.68
CA LYS A 458 -5.54 -23.39 -19.91
C LYS A 458 -5.53 -23.02 -18.43
N GLY A 459 -6.68 -23.11 -17.79
CA GLY A 459 -6.80 -23.10 -16.36
C GLY A 459 -5.91 -24.19 -15.79
N SER A 460 -5.02 -23.82 -14.89
CA SER A 460 -4.35 -24.76 -13.99
C SER A 460 -5.40 -25.70 -13.43
N GLY A 461 -5.24 -26.99 -13.69
CA GLY A 461 -6.16 -28.04 -13.30
C GLY A 461 -6.39 -28.06 -11.78
N GLY A 462 -7.49 -27.48 -11.37
CA GLY A 462 -8.17 -27.80 -10.13
C GLY A 462 -9.34 -28.72 -10.50
N GLU A 463 -9.29 -29.94 -10.00
CA GLU A 463 -10.39 -30.90 -10.13
C GLU A 463 -11.73 -30.27 -9.69
N PRO A 464 -12.82 -30.51 -10.43
CA PRO A 464 -14.12 -30.06 -9.99
C PRO A 464 -14.56 -30.90 -8.78
N VAL A 465 -14.59 -30.29 -7.61
CA VAL A 465 -15.27 -30.86 -6.45
C VAL A 465 -16.77 -30.94 -6.79
N SER A 466 -17.22 -32.15 -6.99
CA SER A 466 -18.63 -32.51 -7.17
C SER A 466 -19.44 -32.08 -5.95
N ALA A 467 -20.16 -30.96 -6.05
CA ALA A 467 -21.17 -30.58 -5.08
C ALA A 467 -22.47 -31.35 -5.39
N LYS A 468 -22.79 -32.35 -4.57
CA LYS A 468 -24.12 -32.95 -4.51
C LYS A 468 -25.17 -31.91 -4.08
N PRO A 469 -26.32 -31.83 -4.73
CA PRO A 469 -27.41 -30.97 -4.25
C PRO A 469 -28.00 -31.54 -2.94
N ARG A 470 -28.01 -30.74 -1.89
CA ARG A 470 -28.85 -31.00 -0.72
C ARG A 470 -30.20 -30.33 -0.92
N ASP A 471 -31.19 -31.11 -1.33
CA ASP A 471 -32.58 -30.79 -1.07
C ASP A 471 -32.81 -30.71 0.43
N ASN A 472 -33.32 -29.58 0.89
CA ASN A 472 -34.22 -29.57 2.04
C ASN A 472 -35.13 -28.35 1.97
N ILE A 473 -36.34 -28.63 1.49
CA ILE A 473 -37.52 -27.83 1.61
C ILE A 473 -37.97 -27.89 3.07
N ALA A 474 -38.09 -26.77 3.74
CA ALA A 474 -39.01 -26.64 4.87
C ALA A 474 -39.70 -25.28 4.80
N ARG A 475 -40.97 -25.36 4.43
CA ARG A 475 -42.01 -24.32 4.58
C ARG A 475 -42.05 -23.85 6.03
N LEU A 476 -42.22 -22.57 6.24
CA LEU A 476 -43.07 -22.04 7.28
C LEU A 476 -43.60 -20.66 6.89
N ALA A 477 -44.81 -20.68 6.42
CA ALA A 477 -45.69 -19.53 6.37
C ALA A 477 -46.17 -19.24 7.80
N TRP A 478 -46.18 -17.98 8.20
CA TRP A 478 -47.19 -17.47 9.16
C TRP A 478 -47.57 -16.04 8.78
N ALA A 479 -48.87 -15.88 8.67
CA ALA A 479 -49.59 -14.69 8.29
C ALA A 479 -49.84 -13.78 9.51
N ALA A 480 -49.99 -12.52 9.21
CA ALA A 480 -50.90 -11.51 9.78
C ALA A 480 -51.11 -11.43 11.30
N ARG A 481 -50.60 -10.34 11.87
CA ARG A 481 -51.46 -9.32 12.49
C ARG A 481 -50.70 -8.03 12.68
#